data_b732f41b48162c093e377fc3f12602fd
#
_entry.id   b732f41b48162c093e377fc3f12602fd
#
_cell.length_a   1.000
_cell.length_b   1.000
_cell.length_c   1.000
_cell.angle_alpha   90.00
_cell.angle_beta   90.00
_cell.angle_gamma   90.00
#
_symmetry.space_group_name_H-M   'P 1'
#
loop_
_entity.id
_entity.type
_entity.pdbx_description
1 polymer ?
#
loop_
_entity_poly.entity_id
_entity_poly.type
_entity_poly.pdbx_seq_one_letter_code
_entity_poly.pdbx_strand_id
1 'polypeptide(L)'
;PKTKNMKMIRIAFAVLSAVFCLVSCNNESQRIPIYVEPWYNSEPFTIQVGKFSDVLKSEDVKKLQSTADVIRAEIDNTPIETLYVLAIRFYDLGQKDDAVYWFYTAQFRRNLYARMIENVGGVGEPAFECRQAQLAFNKLSGKWINGYAGGVPDKWLEILAQVIDEGPKSG
;
A
#
# COMPACT_ATOMS: atom_id res chain seq x y z
N PRO A 1 -31.75 42.60 -34.88
CA PRO A 1 -32.04 41.25 -34.40
C PRO A 1 -30.79 40.34 -34.28
N LYS A 2 -29.72 40.54 -35.13
CA LYS A 2 -28.52 39.66 -35.13
C LYS A 2 -27.61 39.80 -33.89
N THR A 3 -27.59 40.92 -33.22
CA THR A 3 -26.73 41.19 -32.06
C THR A 3 -27.23 40.53 -30.76
N LYS A 4 -28.54 40.33 -30.63
CA LYS A 4 -29.15 39.75 -29.45
C LYS A 4 -28.87 38.22 -29.34
N ASN A 5 -28.86 37.53 -30.51
CA ASN A 5 -28.56 36.10 -30.57
C ASN A 5 -27.08 35.78 -30.28
N MET A 6 -26.16 36.69 -30.66
CA MET A 6 -24.74 36.51 -30.40
C MET A 6 -24.39 36.61 -28.89
N LYS A 7 -25.11 37.45 -28.12
CA LYS A 7 -24.94 37.54 -26.67
C LYS A 7 -25.48 36.32 -25.95
N MET A 8 -26.60 35.77 -26.39
CA MET A 8 -27.15 34.51 -25.80
C MET A 8 -26.26 33.31 -26.07
N ILE A 9 -25.66 33.18 -27.25
CA ILE A 9 -24.72 32.11 -27.57
C ILE A 9 -23.45 32.19 -26.70
N ARG A 10 -22.93 33.40 -26.43
CA ARG A 10 -21.76 33.60 -25.57
C ARG A 10 -22.03 33.25 -24.10
N ILE A 11 -23.24 33.55 -23.61
CA ILE A 11 -23.66 33.18 -22.24
C ILE A 11 -23.85 31.66 -22.12
N ALA A 12 -24.45 31.01 -23.14
CA ALA A 12 -24.61 29.56 -23.16
C ALA A 12 -23.26 28.83 -23.19
N PHE A 13 -22.27 29.33 -23.93
CA PHE A 13 -20.92 28.75 -23.94
C PHE A 13 -20.17 28.96 -22.62
N ALA A 14 -20.33 30.10 -21.95
CA ALA A 14 -19.74 30.39 -20.66
C ALA A 14 -20.32 29.48 -19.54
N VAL A 15 -21.63 29.22 -19.59
CA VAL A 15 -22.31 28.35 -18.63
C VAL A 15 -21.93 26.88 -18.87
N LEU A 16 -21.80 26.44 -20.13
CA LEU A 16 -21.37 25.07 -20.48
C LEU A 16 -19.92 24.83 -20.09
N SER A 17 -19.03 25.84 -20.22
CA SER A 17 -17.62 25.74 -19.79
C SER A 17 -17.49 25.72 -18.26
N ALA A 18 -18.36 26.41 -17.53
CA ALA A 18 -18.35 26.38 -16.05
C ALA A 18 -18.89 25.07 -15.49
N VAL A 19 -19.83 24.42 -16.17
CA VAL A 19 -20.33 23.08 -15.76
C VAL A 19 -19.28 22.00 -16.02
N PHE A 20 -18.43 22.15 -17.04
CA PHE A 20 -17.35 21.20 -17.31
C PHE A 20 -16.19 21.29 -16.29
N CYS A 21 -16.00 22.44 -15.62
CA CYS A 21 -15.01 22.59 -14.55
C CYS A 21 -15.48 22.07 -13.19
N LEU A 22 -16.77 21.72 -13.04
CA LEU A 22 -17.33 21.18 -11.80
C LEU A 22 -17.39 19.64 -11.77
N VAL A 23 -16.96 18.97 -12.85
CA VAL A 23 -16.52 17.57 -12.77
C VAL A 23 -15.09 17.61 -12.21
N SER A 24 -14.95 18.23 -11.03
CA SER A 24 -13.81 18.02 -10.17
C SER A 24 -13.74 16.53 -9.91
N CYS A 25 -12.71 15.90 -10.43
CA CYS A 25 -12.35 14.54 -10.07
C CYS A 25 -12.44 14.46 -8.56
N ASN A 26 -13.48 13.82 -8.05
CA ASN A 26 -13.41 13.17 -6.77
C ASN A 26 -12.34 12.07 -6.95
N ASN A 27 -11.08 12.48 -6.88
CA ASN A 27 -10.00 11.62 -6.49
C ASN A 27 -10.23 11.30 -4.99
N GLU A 28 -11.30 10.58 -4.69
CA GLU A 28 -11.27 9.75 -3.50
C GLU A 28 -10.00 8.93 -3.66
N SER A 29 -9.03 9.23 -2.83
CA SER A 29 -7.78 8.50 -2.78
C SER A 29 -8.14 7.02 -2.69
N GLN A 30 -7.84 6.27 -3.75
CA GLN A 30 -8.27 4.89 -3.89
C GLN A 30 -7.55 4.08 -2.80
N ARG A 31 -8.21 3.96 -1.66
CA ARG A 31 -7.68 3.25 -0.49
C ARG A 31 -7.78 1.75 -0.72
N ILE A 32 -6.77 1.04 -0.27
CA ILE A 32 -6.81 -0.42 -0.26
C ILE A 32 -7.82 -0.84 0.80
N PRO A 33 -8.92 -1.51 0.43
CA PRO A 33 -9.92 -1.95 1.40
C PRO A 33 -9.31 -3.04 2.29
N ILE A 34 -9.05 -2.70 3.55
CA ILE A 34 -8.54 -3.65 4.54
C ILE A 34 -9.73 -4.38 5.17
N TYR A 35 -10.26 -5.35 4.46
CA TYR A 35 -11.21 -6.30 5.00
C TYR A 35 -10.78 -7.71 4.60
N VAL A 36 -10.47 -8.53 5.60
CA VAL A 36 -10.21 -9.96 5.43
C VAL A 36 -11.40 -10.69 6.03
N GLU A 37 -12.18 -11.37 5.20
CA GLU A 37 -13.25 -12.25 5.70
C GLU A 37 -12.62 -13.37 6.52
N PRO A 38 -13.03 -13.50 7.79
CA PRO A 38 -12.53 -14.59 8.62
C PRO A 38 -13.03 -15.94 8.08
N TRP A 39 -12.17 -16.94 8.07
CA TRP A 39 -12.56 -18.30 7.77
C TRP A 39 -13.48 -18.83 8.88
N TYR A 40 -14.58 -19.48 8.53
CA TYR A 40 -15.51 -20.15 9.45
C TYR A 40 -16.26 -19.23 10.45
N ASN A 41 -16.75 -18.07 10.04
CA ASN A 41 -17.50 -17.16 10.92
C ASN A 41 -16.77 -16.80 12.23
N SER A 42 -15.45 -16.87 12.27
CA SER A 42 -14.65 -16.41 13.39
C SER A 42 -14.65 -14.88 13.45
N GLU A 43 -14.45 -14.34 14.65
CA GLU A 43 -14.22 -12.89 14.82
C GLU A 43 -13.03 -12.42 13.99
N PRO A 44 -13.10 -11.21 13.40
CA PRO A 44 -11.98 -10.66 12.63
C PRO A 44 -10.72 -10.60 13.48
N PHE A 45 -9.62 -11.16 12.98
CA PHE A 45 -8.36 -11.13 13.68
C PHE A 45 -7.73 -9.72 13.61
N THR A 46 -7.50 -9.11 14.75
CA THR A 46 -6.84 -7.81 14.82
C THR A 46 -5.32 -7.99 14.75
N ILE A 47 -4.70 -7.47 13.69
CA ILE A 47 -3.26 -7.52 13.54
C ILE A 47 -2.62 -6.43 14.39
N GLN A 48 -1.78 -6.88 15.30
CA GLN A 48 -0.98 -6.01 16.15
C GLN A 48 0.34 -5.70 15.44
N VAL A 49 0.57 -4.43 15.14
CA VAL A 49 1.87 -3.95 14.59
C VAL A 49 2.73 -3.33 15.70
N GLY A 50 2.52 -3.76 16.93
CA GLY A 50 3.28 -3.41 18.12
C GLY A 50 3.34 -1.89 18.36
N LYS A 51 4.51 -1.38 18.66
CA LYS A 51 4.76 0.06 18.95
C LYS A 51 4.41 1.00 17.80
N PHE A 52 4.22 0.49 16.58
CA PHE A 52 3.89 1.29 15.41
C PHE A 52 2.37 1.43 15.17
N SER A 53 1.53 0.76 15.97
CA SER A 53 0.08 0.71 15.77
C SER A 53 -0.58 2.08 15.63
N ASP A 54 -0.22 3.03 16.49
CA ASP A 54 -0.86 4.36 16.48
C ASP A 54 -0.35 5.24 15.35
N VAL A 55 0.94 5.19 15.08
CA VAL A 55 1.55 6.01 14.03
C VAL A 55 1.14 5.55 12.64
N LEU A 56 0.96 4.24 12.43
CA LEU A 56 0.48 3.69 11.18
C LEU A 56 -1.00 4.01 10.89
N LYS A 57 -1.78 4.45 11.88
CA LYS A 57 -3.13 5.02 11.69
C LYS A 57 -3.11 6.47 11.24
N SER A 58 -1.98 7.18 11.39
CA SER A 58 -1.86 8.60 11.03
C SER A 58 -2.08 8.82 9.54
N GLU A 59 -2.70 9.94 9.19
CA GLU A 59 -2.80 10.44 7.81
C GLU A 59 -1.71 11.46 7.47
N ASP A 60 -0.77 11.67 8.39
CA ASP A 60 0.38 12.56 8.22
C ASP A 60 1.53 11.82 7.52
N VAL A 61 1.78 12.18 6.26
CA VAL A 61 2.85 11.60 5.43
C VAL A 61 4.23 11.76 6.09
N LYS A 62 4.51 12.90 6.75
CA LYS A 62 5.81 13.14 7.40
C LYS A 62 6.02 12.21 8.58
N LYS A 63 4.97 11.97 9.37
CA LYS A 63 5.03 11.00 10.47
C LYS A 63 5.23 9.58 9.94
N LEU A 64 4.55 9.23 8.84
CA LEU A 64 4.71 7.93 8.22
C LEU A 64 6.14 7.73 7.70
N GLN A 65 6.72 8.76 7.04
CA GLN A 65 8.10 8.76 6.57
C GLN A 65 9.09 8.56 7.74
N SER A 66 8.96 9.36 8.81
CA SER A 66 9.81 9.20 9.99
C SER A 66 9.69 7.82 10.63
N THR A 67 8.49 7.23 10.61
CA THR A 67 8.27 5.85 11.08
C THR A 67 8.95 4.84 10.18
N ALA A 68 8.91 5.05 8.88
CA ALA A 68 9.59 4.20 7.91
C ALA A 68 11.10 4.20 8.12
N ASP A 69 11.70 5.35 8.47
CA ASP A 69 13.14 5.46 8.79
C ASP A 69 13.47 4.67 10.06
N VAL A 70 12.64 4.75 11.10
CA VAL A 70 12.81 3.93 12.33
C VAL A 70 12.69 2.43 11.99
N ILE A 71 11.69 2.04 11.22
CA ILE A 71 11.49 0.64 10.79
C ILE A 71 12.70 0.16 9.98
N ARG A 72 13.25 0.98 9.09
CA ARG A 72 14.45 0.65 8.31
C ARG A 72 15.66 0.40 9.20
N ALA A 73 15.84 1.22 10.23
CA ALA A 73 16.95 1.07 11.18
C ALA A 73 16.85 -0.19 12.04
N GLU A 74 15.67 -0.73 12.28
CA GLU A 74 15.43 -1.93 13.08
C GLU A 74 14.72 -3.04 12.33
N ILE A 75 14.92 -3.09 11.02
CA ILE A 75 14.14 -3.94 10.10
C ILE A 75 14.22 -5.43 10.44
N ASP A 76 15.33 -5.90 11.00
CA ASP A 76 15.51 -7.30 11.37
C ASP A 76 14.69 -7.69 12.62
N ASN A 77 14.29 -6.71 13.41
CA ASN A 77 13.43 -6.87 14.58
C ASN A 77 11.98 -6.46 14.29
N THR A 78 11.66 -6.06 13.07
CA THR A 78 10.32 -5.62 12.69
C THR A 78 9.54 -6.78 12.07
N PRO A 79 8.33 -7.11 12.57
CA PRO A 79 7.47 -8.11 11.98
C PRO A 79 7.17 -7.80 10.51
N ILE A 80 7.15 -8.84 9.67
CA ILE A 80 6.90 -8.69 8.21
C ILE A 80 5.53 -8.08 7.95
N GLU A 81 4.54 -8.39 8.78
CA GLU A 81 3.19 -7.83 8.72
C GLU A 81 3.19 -6.31 8.85
N THR A 82 4.06 -5.76 9.69
CA THR A 82 4.25 -4.31 9.85
C THR A 82 4.71 -3.66 8.54
N LEU A 83 5.58 -4.33 7.77
CA LEU A 83 6.04 -3.83 6.46
C LEU A 83 4.90 -3.80 5.44
N TYR A 84 4.03 -4.80 5.42
CA TYR A 84 2.84 -4.79 4.57
C TYR A 84 1.87 -3.67 4.95
N VAL A 85 1.61 -3.46 6.25
CA VAL A 85 0.76 -2.36 6.72
C VAL A 85 1.36 -1.02 6.32
N LEU A 86 2.67 -0.83 6.48
CA LEU A 86 3.38 0.38 6.06
C LEU A 86 3.23 0.63 4.55
N ALA A 87 3.38 -0.40 3.72
CA ALA A 87 3.16 -0.32 2.27
C ALA A 87 1.74 0.12 1.91
N ILE A 88 0.72 -0.45 2.58
CA ILE A 88 -0.68 -0.08 2.39
C ILE A 88 -0.89 1.40 2.77
N ARG A 89 -0.33 1.84 3.91
CA ARG A 89 -0.47 3.23 4.35
C ARG A 89 0.18 4.22 3.39
N PHE A 90 1.37 3.92 2.88
CA PHE A 90 1.99 4.73 1.83
C PHE A 90 1.14 4.78 0.56
N TYR A 91 0.58 3.64 0.14
CA TYR A 91 -0.32 3.59 -1.02
C TYR A 91 -1.53 4.49 -0.83
N ASP A 92 -2.21 4.39 0.32
CA ASP A 92 -3.41 5.15 0.66
C ASP A 92 -3.16 6.66 0.72
N LEU A 93 -1.97 7.06 1.14
CA LEU A 93 -1.54 8.46 1.22
C LEU A 93 -0.89 8.98 -0.07
N GLY A 94 -0.99 8.22 -1.18
CA GLY A 94 -0.50 8.62 -2.49
C GLY A 94 1.00 8.48 -2.71
N GLN A 95 1.76 7.99 -1.72
CA GLN A 95 3.21 7.74 -1.80
C GLN A 95 3.45 6.38 -2.46
N LYS A 96 3.18 6.31 -3.76
CA LYS A 96 3.08 5.03 -4.49
C LYS A 96 4.43 4.31 -4.62
N ASP A 97 5.52 5.05 -4.83
CA ASP A 97 6.86 4.46 -4.95
C ASP A 97 7.32 3.88 -3.62
N ASP A 98 7.09 4.58 -2.51
CA ASP A 98 7.35 4.07 -1.15
C ASP A 98 6.50 2.82 -0.87
N ALA A 99 5.24 2.81 -1.33
CA ALA A 99 4.39 1.64 -1.20
C ALA A 99 4.95 0.43 -1.94
N VAL A 100 5.47 0.61 -3.17
CA VAL A 100 6.14 -0.43 -3.95
C VAL A 100 7.38 -0.94 -3.20
N TYR A 101 8.24 -0.03 -2.73
CA TYR A 101 9.45 -0.38 -1.99
C TYR A 101 9.13 -1.26 -0.76
N TRP A 102 8.23 -0.81 0.13
CA TRP A 102 7.91 -1.54 1.35
C TRP A 102 7.17 -2.86 1.09
N PHE A 103 6.34 -2.91 0.06
CA PHE A 103 5.65 -4.13 -0.34
C PHE A 103 6.64 -5.20 -0.82
N TYR A 104 7.59 -4.84 -1.69
CA TYR A 104 8.59 -5.78 -2.17
C TYR A 104 9.63 -6.13 -1.10
N THR A 105 9.95 -5.20 -0.21
CA THR A 105 10.77 -5.50 0.99
C THR A 105 10.09 -6.57 1.86
N ALA A 106 8.78 -6.43 2.12
CA ALA A 106 8.02 -7.43 2.85
C ALA A 106 8.00 -8.79 2.14
N GLN A 107 7.78 -8.81 0.82
CA GLN A 107 7.82 -10.05 0.02
C GLN A 107 9.20 -10.72 0.04
N PHE A 108 10.25 -9.95 -0.14
CA PHE A 108 11.62 -10.45 -0.15
C PHE A 108 11.96 -11.12 1.19
N ARG A 109 11.68 -10.44 2.30
CA ARG A 109 11.92 -10.98 3.65
C ARG A 109 11.05 -12.20 3.95
N ARG A 110 9.78 -12.18 3.58
CA ARG A 110 8.90 -13.34 3.70
C ARG A 110 9.44 -14.56 2.95
N ASN A 111 9.89 -14.36 1.71
CA ASN A 111 10.41 -15.45 0.90
C ASN A 111 11.73 -15.99 1.44
N LEU A 112 12.59 -15.13 1.97
CA LEU A 112 13.81 -15.53 2.65
C LEU A 112 13.48 -16.35 3.90
N TYR A 113 12.61 -15.84 4.75
CA TYR A 113 12.17 -16.50 5.98
C TYR A 113 11.54 -17.87 5.69
N ALA A 114 10.69 -17.96 4.66
CA ALA A 114 10.07 -19.22 4.26
C ALA A 114 11.06 -20.29 3.79
N ARG A 115 12.25 -19.89 3.33
CA ARG A 115 13.34 -20.83 2.96
C ARG A 115 14.16 -21.28 4.16
N MET A 116 14.18 -20.50 5.24
CA MET A 116 14.93 -20.80 6.46
C MET A 116 14.14 -21.71 7.41
N ILE A 117 12.82 -21.74 7.29
CA ILE A 117 11.97 -22.59 8.12
C ILE A 117 11.66 -23.89 7.35
N GLU A 118 12.25 -24.98 7.76
CA GLU A 118 12.03 -26.31 7.16
C GLU A 118 10.63 -26.85 7.45
N ASN A 119 10.07 -26.53 8.62
CA ASN A 119 8.74 -26.99 9.03
C ASN A 119 7.95 -25.84 9.67
N VAL A 120 6.90 -25.40 9.01
CA VAL A 120 5.98 -24.36 9.53
C VAL A 120 4.86 -24.93 10.42
N GLY A 121 4.85 -26.25 10.64
CA GLY A 121 3.79 -26.91 11.39
C GLY A 121 2.45 -26.97 10.67
N GLY A 122 1.39 -27.27 11.42
CA GLY A 122 0.02 -27.36 10.93
C GLY A 122 -0.86 -26.16 11.35
N VAL A 123 -2.13 -26.26 11.01
CA VAL A 123 -3.16 -25.28 11.41
C VAL A 123 -3.14 -25.11 12.93
N GLY A 124 -3.10 -23.84 13.40
CA GLY A 124 -3.00 -23.48 14.82
C GLY A 124 -1.56 -23.30 15.33
N GLU A 125 -0.55 -23.71 14.56
CA GLU A 125 0.83 -23.42 14.92
C GLU A 125 1.20 -21.96 14.60
N PRO A 126 1.89 -21.24 15.49
CA PRO A 126 2.18 -19.82 15.31
C PRO A 126 2.87 -19.48 13.99
N ALA A 127 3.83 -20.30 13.54
CA ALA A 127 4.55 -20.09 12.29
C ALA A 127 3.63 -20.27 11.07
N PHE A 128 2.70 -21.22 11.12
CA PHE A 128 1.71 -21.45 10.08
C PHE A 128 0.75 -20.25 9.98
N GLU A 129 0.20 -19.79 11.11
CA GLU A 129 -0.74 -18.66 11.15
C GLU A 129 -0.07 -17.36 10.69
N CYS A 130 1.16 -17.10 11.09
CA CYS A 130 1.95 -15.98 10.64
C CYS A 130 2.14 -16.00 9.11
N ARG A 131 2.47 -17.17 8.54
CA ARG A 131 2.59 -17.35 7.09
C ARG A 131 1.28 -17.09 6.36
N GLN A 132 0.15 -17.56 6.91
CA GLN A 132 -1.18 -17.31 6.32
C GLN A 132 -1.52 -15.82 6.34
N ALA A 133 -1.25 -15.12 7.45
CA ALA A 133 -1.44 -13.67 7.55
C ALA A 133 -0.60 -12.92 6.49
N GLN A 134 0.66 -13.26 6.32
CA GLN A 134 1.54 -12.65 5.31
C GLN A 134 1.06 -12.89 3.88
N LEU A 135 0.55 -14.10 3.59
CA LEU A 135 -0.05 -14.41 2.28
C LEU A 135 -1.34 -13.62 2.06
N ALA A 136 -2.17 -13.44 3.08
CA ALA A 136 -3.39 -12.65 3.01
C ALA A 136 -3.08 -11.17 2.72
N PHE A 137 -2.10 -10.59 3.40
CA PHE A 137 -1.63 -9.22 3.12
C PHE A 137 -1.09 -9.07 1.70
N ASN A 138 -0.29 -10.03 1.26
CA ASN A 138 0.25 -10.02 -0.10
C ASN A 138 -0.87 -10.06 -1.15
N LYS A 139 -1.89 -10.88 -0.95
CA LYS A 139 -3.06 -10.96 -1.83
C LYS A 139 -3.88 -9.68 -1.81
N LEU A 140 -4.10 -9.10 -0.63
CA LEU A 140 -4.88 -7.89 -0.43
C LEU A 140 -4.25 -6.69 -1.13
N SER A 141 -2.97 -6.42 -0.87
CA SER A 141 -2.27 -5.23 -1.35
C SER A 141 -1.66 -5.40 -2.74
N GLY A 142 -1.34 -6.63 -3.14
CA GLY A 142 -0.64 -6.92 -4.39
C GLY A 142 -1.38 -6.45 -5.63
N LYS A 143 -2.70 -6.59 -5.67
CA LYS A 143 -3.52 -6.10 -6.78
C LYS A 143 -3.30 -4.61 -7.06
N TRP A 144 -3.23 -3.81 -6.00
CA TRP A 144 -3.14 -2.36 -6.09
C TRP A 144 -1.71 -1.90 -6.37
N ILE A 145 -0.76 -2.42 -5.59
CA ILE A 145 0.64 -2.02 -5.65
C ILE A 145 1.31 -2.52 -6.93
N ASN A 146 1.07 -3.79 -7.32
CA ASN A 146 1.59 -4.32 -8.58
C ASN A 146 0.91 -3.65 -9.80
N GLY A 147 -0.38 -3.29 -9.68
CA GLY A 147 -1.07 -2.54 -10.74
C GLY A 147 -0.42 -1.20 -11.00
N TYR A 148 -0.02 -0.48 -9.96
CA TYR A 148 0.74 0.77 -10.10
C TYR A 148 2.14 0.50 -10.66
N ALA A 149 2.90 -0.43 -10.07
CA ALA A 149 4.26 -0.75 -10.48
C ALA A 149 4.34 -1.17 -11.96
N GLY A 150 3.38 -1.96 -12.43
CA GLY A 150 3.30 -2.35 -13.84
C GLY A 150 3.05 -1.18 -14.80
N GLY A 151 2.47 -0.08 -14.33
CA GLY A 151 2.31 1.16 -15.09
C GLY A 151 3.57 2.02 -15.19
N VAL A 152 4.59 1.75 -14.35
CA VAL A 152 5.85 2.51 -14.28
C VAL A 152 7.07 1.58 -14.23
N PRO A 153 7.30 0.76 -15.28
CA PRO A 153 8.23 -0.37 -15.24
C PRO A 153 9.68 0.04 -14.94
N ASP A 154 10.16 1.15 -15.47
CA ASP A 154 11.53 1.59 -15.21
C ASP A 154 11.72 1.95 -13.72
N LYS A 155 10.77 2.69 -13.15
CA LYS A 155 10.79 3.02 -11.72
C LYS A 155 10.65 1.78 -10.85
N TRP A 156 9.83 0.85 -11.25
CA TRP A 156 9.69 -0.43 -10.55
C TRP A 156 11.01 -1.20 -10.50
N LEU A 157 11.75 -1.27 -11.62
CA LEU A 157 13.07 -1.93 -11.65
C LEU A 157 14.10 -1.23 -10.75
N GLU A 158 14.13 0.11 -10.72
CA GLU A 158 14.96 0.87 -9.77
C GLU A 158 14.65 0.48 -8.31
N ILE A 159 13.37 0.46 -7.95
CA ILE A 159 12.93 0.09 -6.60
C ILE A 159 13.29 -1.35 -6.26
N LEU A 160 13.11 -2.29 -7.19
CA LEU A 160 13.51 -3.68 -6.98
C LEU A 160 15.02 -3.83 -6.75
N ALA A 161 15.83 -3.10 -7.51
CA ALA A 161 17.28 -3.07 -7.32
C ALA A 161 17.65 -2.55 -5.92
N GLN A 162 16.99 -1.49 -5.45
CA GLN A 162 17.16 -0.97 -4.10
C GLN A 162 16.76 -2.00 -3.02
N VAL A 163 15.62 -2.66 -3.16
CA VAL A 163 15.16 -3.71 -2.23
C VAL A 163 16.17 -4.85 -2.12
N ILE A 164 16.78 -5.23 -3.25
CA ILE A 164 17.80 -6.29 -3.27
C ILE A 164 19.10 -5.83 -2.61
N ASP A 165 19.53 -4.60 -2.89
CA ASP A 165 20.80 -4.07 -2.33
C ASP A 165 20.71 -3.84 -0.81
N GLU A 166 19.57 -3.34 -0.33
CA GLU A 166 19.29 -3.12 1.09
C GLU A 166 18.83 -4.39 1.83
N GLY A 167 18.57 -5.48 1.11
CA GLY A 167 18.13 -6.75 1.68
C GLY A 167 19.18 -7.43 2.54
N PRO A 168 18.78 -8.44 3.36
CA PRO A 168 19.72 -9.24 4.13
C PRO A 168 20.74 -9.88 3.21
N LYS A 169 22.01 -9.58 3.42
CA LYS A 169 23.11 -10.20 2.67
C LYS A 169 23.39 -11.56 3.29
N SER A 170 23.33 -12.60 2.47
CA SER A 170 23.76 -13.94 2.90
C SER A 170 25.22 -13.86 3.33
N GLY A 171 25.48 -14.04 4.63
CA GLY A 171 26.81 -14.23 5.17
C GLY A 171 27.38 -15.59 4.78
#